data_1cf4b0c87742cf576c544611baf47687
#
_entry.id   1cf4b0c87742cf576c544611baf47687
#
_cell.length_a   1.000
_cell.length_b   1.000
_cell.length_c   1.000
_cell.angle_alpha   90.00
_cell.angle_beta   90.00
_cell.angle_gamma   90.00
#
_symmetry.space_group_name_H-M   'P 1'
#
loop_
_entity.id
_entity.type
_entity.pdbx_description
1 polymer ?
#
loop_
_entity_poly.entity_id
_entity_poly.type
_entity_poly.pdbx_seq_one_letter_code
_entity_poly.pdbx_strand_id
1 'polypeptide(L)' 'MDPNETLNKIRYLSHMYWKGRIEADEALLAFQDLDEWLCKGGFVPCEWKGMM' A
#
# COMPACT_ATOMS: atom_id res chain seq x y z
N MET A 1 0.81 10.67 7.09
CA MET A 1 0.97 9.27 6.67
C MET A 1 2.34 9.08 6.05
N ASP A 2 2.95 7.92 6.25
CA ASP A 2 4.22 7.58 5.62
C ASP A 2 3.95 6.61 4.46
N PRO A 3 4.15 7.04 3.20
CA PRO A 3 3.87 6.17 2.06
C PRO A 3 4.76 4.93 2.00
N ASN A 4 5.96 4.99 2.56
CA ASN A 4 6.84 3.82 2.60
C ASN A 4 6.27 2.76 3.54
N GLU A 5 5.80 3.16 4.71
CA GLU A 5 5.17 2.24 5.65
C GLU A 5 3.87 1.67 5.08
N THR A 6 3.09 2.51 4.43
CA THR A 6 1.84 2.08 3.83
C THR A 6 2.09 1.07 2.71
N LEU A 7 3.10 1.31 1.88
CA LEU A 7 3.47 0.35 0.84
C LEU A 7 3.90 -0.99 1.43
N ASN A 8 4.71 -0.95 2.48
CA ASN A 8 5.14 -2.17 3.16
C ASN A 8 3.95 -2.93 3.74
N LYS A 9 2.99 -2.21 4.29
CA LYS A 9 1.76 -2.81 4.81
C LYS A 9 0.97 -3.47 3.68
N ILE A 10 0.83 -2.81 2.54
CA ILE A 10 0.13 -3.37 1.39
C ILE A 10 0.79 -4.66 0.93
N ARG A 11 2.11 -4.67 0.84
CA ARG A 11 2.86 -5.85 0.44
C ARG A 11 2.69 -7.00 1.41
N TYR A 12 2.71 -6.68 2.71
CA TYR A 12 2.50 -7.68 3.75
C TYR A 12 1.09 -8.26 3.66
N LEU A 13 0.08 -7.41 3.54
CA LEU A 13 -1.32 -7.84 3.47
C LEU A 13 -1.57 -8.66 2.20
N SER A 14 -0.98 -8.26 1.08
CA SER A 14 -1.09 -9.03 -0.17
C SER A 14 -0.50 -10.43 -0.01
N HIS A 15 0.66 -10.51 0.64
CA HIS A 15 1.30 -11.79 0.90
C HIS A 15 0.42 -12.68 1.78
N MET A 16 -0.17 -12.11 2.82
CA MET A 16 -1.05 -12.84 3.73
C MET A 16 -2.33 -13.30 3.04
N TYR A 17 -2.86 -12.48 2.15
CA TYR A 17 -4.04 -12.85 1.35
C TYR A 17 -3.75 -14.08 0.49
N TRP A 18 -2.60 -14.08 -0.21
CA TRP A 18 -2.21 -15.22 -1.04
C TRP A 18 -2.02 -16.49 -0.23
N LYS A 19 -1.69 -16.37 1.05
CA LYS A 19 -1.59 -17.51 1.95
C LYS A 19 -2.93 -17.91 2.57
N GLY A 20 -4.02 -17.20 2.23
CA GLY A 20 -5.34 -17.47 2.76
C GLY A 20 -5.52 -17.09 4.22
N ARG A 21 -4.72 -16.17 4.73
CA ARG A 21 -4.74 -15.80 6.15
C ARG A 21 -5.55 -14.56 6.47
N ILE A 22 -5.86 -13.74 5.47
CA ILE A 22 -6.68 -12.54 5.66
C ILE A 22 -7.65 -12.37 4.51
N GLU A 23 -8.64 -11.51 4.73
CA GLU A 23 -9.59 -11.12 3.70
C GLU A 23 -8.97 -10.09 2.75
N ALA A 24 -9.41 -10.11 1.49
CA ALA A 24 -8.90 -9.18 0.48
C ALA A 24 -9.23 -7.73 0.80
N ASP A 25 -10.35 -7.47 1.48
CA ASP A 25 -10.76 -6.11 1.80
C ASP A 25 -9.80 -5.41 2.75
N GLU A 26 -9.09 -6.13 3.62
CA GLU A 26 -8.05 -5.50 4.45
C GLU A 26 -6.92 -4.93 3.61
N ALA A 27 -6.49 -5.67 2.58
CA ALA A 27 -5.45 -5.21 1.67
C ALA A 27 -5.95 -4.03 0.83
N LEU A 28 -7.21 -4.07 0.41
CA LEU A 28 -7.81 -3.00 -0.37
C LEU A 28 -7.93 -1.71 0.44
N LEU A 29 -8.24 -1.79 1.74
CA LEU A 29 -8.29 -0.60 2.58
C LEU A 29 -6.93 0.07 2.69
N ALA A 30 -5.86 -0.70 2.84
CA ALA A 30 -4.51 -0.15 2.87
C ALA A 30 -4.15 0.50 1.53
N PHE A 31 -4.55 -0.12 0.42
CA PHE A 31 -4.34 0.45 -0.90
C PHE A 31 -5.09 1.76 -1.08
N GLN A 32 -6.33 1.84 -0.60
CA GLN A 32 -7.11 3.07 -0.67
C GLN A 32 -6.45 4.22 0.08
N ASP A 33 -5.84 3.93 1.23
CA ASP A 33 -5.13 4.95 2.01
C ASP A 33 -3.98 5.54 1.19
N LEU A 34 -3.22 4.69 0.50
CA LEU A 34 -2.11 5.15 -0.33
C LEU A 34 -2.61 5.92 -1.54
N ASP A 35 -3.67 5.43 -2.19
CA ASP A 35 -4.27 6.09 -3.34
C ASP A 35 -4.75 7.50 -2.97
N GLU A 36 -5.44 7.63 -1.85
CA GLU A 36 -5.91 8.92 -1.36
C GLU A 36 -4.74 9.87 -1.09
N TRP A 37 -3.67 9.35 -0.47
CA TRP A 37 -2.46 10.13 -0.21
C TRP A 37 -1.86 10.68 -1.49
N LEU A 38 -1.74 9.85 -2.52
CA LEU A 38 -1.18 10.26 -3.81
C LEU A 38 -2.09 11.26 -4.53
N CYS A 39 -3.40 11.06 -4.44
CA CYS A 39 -4.37 11.98 -5.06
C CYS A 39 -4.34 13.38 -4.43
N LYS A 40 -3.94 13.48 -3.17
CA LYS A 40 -3.80 14.76 -2.48
C LYS A 40 -2.48 15.44 -2.76
N GLY A 41 -1.64 14.85 -3.60
CA GLY A 41 -0.33 15.40 -3.92
C GLY A 41 0.77 14.95 -2.98
N GLY A 42 0.55 13.88 -2.24
CA GLY A 42 1.58 13.30 -1.37
C GLY A 42 2.73 12.71 -2.17
N PHE A 43 3.90 12.62 -1.54
CA PHE A 43 5.06 12.05 -2.21
C PHE A 43 4.94 10.52 -2.33
N VAL A 44 5.57 9.96 -3.38
CA VAL A 44 5.53 8.53 -3.63
C VAL A 44 6.48 7.78 -2.71
N PRO A 45 6.21 6.48 -2.44
CA PRO A 45 7.17 5.65 -1.71
C PRO A 45 8.54 5.65 -2.39
N CYS A 46 9.60 5.54 -1.60
CA CYS A 46 10.96 5.57 -2.11
C CYS A 46 11.22 4.53 -3.19
N GLU A 47 10.63 3.34 -3.03
CA GLU A 47 10.81 2.26 -3.98
C GLU A 47 10.17 2.56 -5.34
N TRP A 48 9.19 3.44 -5.37
CA TRP A 48 8.51 3.79 -6.62
C TRP A 48 9.20 4.90 -7.38
N LYS A 49 10.08 5.66 -6.73
CA LYS A 49 10.77 6.78 -7.38
C LYS A 49 11.66 6.34 -8.55
N GLY A 50 12.22 5.15 -8.45
CA GLY A 50 13.04 4.61 -9.52
C GLY A 50 12.25 4.08 -10.71
N MET A 51 10.93 3.97 -10.58
CA MET A 51 10.05 3.46 -11.62
C MET A 51 9.36 4.57 -12.40
N MET A 52 9.45 5.77 -11.89
CA MET A 52 8.88 6.96 -12.51
C MET A 52 10.00 7.84 -13.07
#